data_6c3cebf06b5cb3b5b82c6a104ed3517d
#
_entry.id   6c3cebf06b5cb3b5b82c6a104ed3517d
#
_cell.length_a   1.000
_cell.length_b   1.000
_cell.length_c   1.000
_cell.angle_alpha   90.00
_cell.angle_beta   90.00
_cell.angle_gamma   90.00
#
_symmetry.space_group_name_H-M   'P 1'
#
loop_
_entity.id
_entity.type
_entity.pdbx_description
1 polymer ?
#
loop_
_entity_poly.entity_id
_entity_poly.type
_entity_poly.pdbx_seq_one_letter_code
_entity_poly.pdbx_strand_id
1 'polypeptide(L)'
;MEQKDVLKALQRDHAAELKLAAERLKGTARHTEIIPSPVLSEMTGHEILLKPENLQVTGSFKIRGAYNKIASLTEEQIAHGIVTASAGNHAQGVAYAARERGAKATICMPQITPPLKVDATKAYGADVVLYGDVFDESAAHAAELADKEGMIYVPPFDDYEVICGQGTIGLEILEDVPNVTDVVVPLGGGGLGAGVALAIKTFKPEVRVSVRFRRAHRPGRTRWPRVVCLRLTMWLPPPKVLRSSTPATCPSL
;
A
#
# COMPACT_ATOMS: atom_id res chain seq x y z
N MET A 1 6.76 1.30 12.33
CA MET A 1 5.91 0.76 13.45
C MET A 1 6.81 0.24 14.56
N GLU A 2 6.61 0.70 15.78
CA GLU A 2 7.31 0.16 16.95
C GLU A 2 6.81 -1.27 17.27
N GLN A 3 7.62 -2.07 17.99
CA GLN A 3 7.25 -3.44 18.34
C GLN A 3 5.91 -3.54 19.10
N LYS A 4 5.58 -2.52 19.90
CA LYS A 4 4.29 -2.43 20.61
C LYS A 4 3.09 -2.28 19.64
N ASP A 5 3.28 -1.54 18.55
CA ASP A 5 2.22 -1.33 17.54
C ASP A 5 1.99 -2.58 16.70
N VAL A 6 3.06 -3.33 16.42
CA VAL A 6 2.95 -4.65 15.77
C VAL A 6 2.12 -5.60 16.62
N LEU A 7 2.39 -5.68 17.93
CA LEU A 7 1.62 -6.56 18.84
C LEU A 7 0.15 -6.15 18.93
N LYS A 8 -0.14 -4.85 18.99
CA LYS A 8 -1.52 -4.35 18.94
C LYS A 8 -2.21 -4.69 17.62
N ALA A 9 -1.50 -4.54 16.49
CA ALA A 9 -2.04 -4.89 15.19
C ALA A 9 -2.40 -6.37 15.10
N LEU A 10 -1.58 -7.27 15.64
CA LEU A 10 -1.83 -8.73 15.65
C LEU A 10 -3.05 -9.16 16.48
N GLN A 11 -3.54 -8.30 17.39
CA GLN A 11 -4.70 -8.58 18.25
C GLN A 11 -6.03 -8.05 17.65
N ARG A 12 -5.99 -7.32 16.53
CA ARG A 12 -7.19 -6.76 15.88
C ARG A 12 -7.97 -7.83 15.11
N ASP A 13 -9.26 -7.63 14.99
CA ASP A 13 -10.08 -8.38 14.05
C ASP A 13 -9.83 -7.89 12.62
N HIS A 14 -8.87 -8.53 11.95
CA HIS A 14 -8.47 -8.15 10.62
C HIS A 14 -9.60 -8.21 9.60
N ALA A 15 -10.55 -9.14 9.77
CA ALA A 15 -11.71 -9.26 8.87
C ALA A 15 -12.64 -8.05 9.00
N ALA A 16 -12.91 -7.61 10.23
CA ALA A 16 -13.72 -6.43 10.48
C ALA A 16 -13.04 -5.15 9.99
N GLU A 17 -11.74 -4.99 10.26
CA GLU A 17 -10.98 -3.80 9.84
C GLU A 17 -10.86 -3.67 8.31
N LEU A 18 -10.63 -4.78 7.61
CA LEU A 18 -10.60 -4.80 6.15
C LEU A 18 -11.96 -4.46 5.53
N LYS A 19 -13.05 -4.99 6.09
CA LYS A 19 -14.41 -4.65 5.65
C LYS A 19 -14.73 -3.18 5.90
N LEU A 20 -14.34 -2.65 7.06
CA LEU A 20 -14.50 -1.24 7.38
C LEU A 20 -13.72 -0.34 6.42
N ALA A 21 -12.48 -0.73 6.06
CA ALA A 21 -11.70 -0.03 5.05
C ALA A 21 -12.40 -0.05 3.68
N ALA A 22 -12.97 -1.17 3.27
CA ALA A 22 -13.72 -1.26 2.02
C ALA A 22 -14.97 -0.36 2.03
N GLU A 23 -15.71 -0.31 3.16
CA GLU A 23 -16.87 0.59 3.32
C GLU A 23 -16.45 2.07 3.23
N ARG A 24 -15.36 2.46 3.90
CA ARG A 24 -14.85 3.84 3.84
C ARG A 24 -14.47 4.26 2.42
N LEU A 25 -13.96 3.32 1.61
CA LEU A 25 -13.50 3.60 0.25
C LEU A 25 -14.62 3.68 -0.80
N LYS A 26 -15.86 3.30 -0.45
CA LYS A 26 -16.99 3.39 -1.37
C LYS A 26 -17.20 4.81 -1.88
N GLY A 27 -17.30 4.95 -3.19
CA GLY A 27 -17.47 6.25 -3.85
C GLY A 27 -16.21 7.10 -3.96
N THR A 28 -15.10 6.72 -3.30
CA THR A 28 -13.83 7.47 -3.33
C THR A 28 -12.76 6.75 -4.14
N ALA A 29 -12.56 5.46 -3.93
CA ALA A 29 -11.69 4.64 -4.75
C ALA A 29 -12.51 3.83 -5.76
N ARG A 30 -11.92 3.60 -6.94
CA ARG A 30 -12.54 2.73 -7.94
C ARG A 30 -12.32 1.27 -7.57
N HIS A 31 -13.35 0.44 -7.77
CA HIS A 31 -13.15 -0.99 -7.95
C HIS A 31 -12.55 -1.19 -9.35
N THR A 32 -11.24 -1.39 -9.43
CA THR A 32 -10.57 -1.56 -10.72
C THR A 32 -10.89 -2.93 -11.31
N GLU A 33 -11.32 -2.98 -12.56
CA GLU A 33 -11.68 -4.23 -13.23
C GLU A 33 -10.46 -5.16 -13.38
N ILE A 34 -10.70 -6.45 -13.30
CA ILE A 34 -9.69 -7.46 -13.62
C ILE A 34 -9.56 -7.59 -15.14
N ILE A 35 -8.34 -7.50 -15.65
CA ILE A 35 -8.04 -7.54 -17.09
C ILE A 35 -7.26 -8.82 -17.40
N PRO A 36 -7.79 -9.74 -18.25
CA PRO A 36 -7.02 -10.88 -18.75
C PRO A 36 -5.79 -10.43 -19.56
N SER A 37 -4.69 -11.14 -19.41
CA SER A 37 -3.46 -10.90 -20.19
C SER A 37 -3.11 -12.10 -21.07
N PRO A 38 -3.64 -12.18 -22.31
CA PRO A 38 -3.37 -13.31 -23.20
C PRO A 38 -1.87 -13.54 -23.45
N VAL A 39 -1.12 -12.45 -23.64
CA VAL A 39 0.33 -12.51 -23.89
C VAL A 39 1.09 -13.15 -22.71
N LEU A 40 0.80 -12.71 -21.47
CA LEU A 40 1.46 -13.29 -20.30
C LEU A 40 0.96 -14.73 -20.05
N SER A 41 -0.30 -15.02 -20.34
CA SER A 41 -0.84 -16.36 -20.20
C SER A 41 -0.17 -17.34 -21.16
N GLU A 42 0.02 -16.96 -22.42
CA GLU A 42 0.74 -17.75 -23.41
C GLU A 42 2.21 -17.98 -23.00
N MET A 43 2.90 -16.90 -22.55
CA MET A 43 4.30 -16.98 -22.14
C MET A 43 4.55 -17.88 -20.92
N THR A 44 3.58 -18.01 -20.03
CA THR A 44 3.74 -18.72 -18.76
C THR A 44 3.05 -20.07 -18.70
N GLY A 45 2.14 -20.36 -19.62
CA GLY A 45 1.26 -21.53 -19.59
C GLY A 45 0.21 -21.49 -18.46
N HIS A 46 -0.04 -20.32 -17.88
CA HIS A 46 -1.02 -20.10 -16.81
C HIS A 46 -2.03 -19.02 -17.21
N GLU A 47 -3.22 -19.04 -16.63
CA GLU A 47 -4.16 -17.93 -16.78
C GLU A 47 -3.66 -16.73 -15.95
N ILE A 48 -3.26 -15.66 -16.65
CA ILE A 48 -2.75 -14.43 -16.02
C ILE A 48 -3.78 -13.31 -16.12
N LEU A 49 -4.17 -12.82 -14.94
CA LEU A 49 -5.11 -11.73 -14.76
C LEU A 49 -4.37 -10.53 -14.13
N LEU A 50 -4.69 -9.33 -14.56
CA LEU A 50 -4.09 -8.10 -14.06
C LEU A 50 -5.11 -7.29 -13.26
N LYS A 51 -4.72 -6.80 -12.07
CA LYS A 51 -5.45 -5.80 -11.27
C LYS A 51 -4.78 -4.44 -11.48
N PRO A 52 -5.26 -3.59 -12.42
CA PRO A 52 -4.52 -2.44 -12.90
C PRO A 52 -4.76 -1.19 -12.02
N GLU A 53 -4.10 -1.11 -10.88
CA GLU A 53 -4.22 0.03 -9.94
C GLU A 53 -3.63 1.36 -10.49
N ASN A 54 -3.02 1.35 -11.67
CA ASN A 54 -2.70 2.56 -12.43
C ASN A 54 -3.95 3.23 -13.06
N LEU A 55 -5.08 2.53 -13.10
CA LEU A 55 -6.38 3.07 -13.53
C LEU A 55 -7.20 3.64 -12.36
N GLN A 56 -6.64 3.70 -11.17
CA GLN A 56 -7.24 4.30 -9.99
C GLN A 56 -7.39 5.83 -10.15
N VAL A 57 -8.24 6.47 -9.36
CA VAL A 57 -8.57 7.90 -9.43
C VAL A 57 -7.33 8.80 -9.48
N THR A 58 -6.32 8.51 -8.66
CA THR A 58 -5.05 9.26 -8.64
C THR A 58 -3.94 8.58 -9.45
N GLY A 59 -4.28 7.65 -10.35
CA GLY A 59 -3.30 6.90 -11.16
C GLY A 59 -2.48 5.88 -10.38
N SER A 60 -2.86 5.54 -9.15
CA SER A 60 -2.19 4.54 -8.33
C SER A 60 -3.03 4.05 -7.15
N PHE A 61 -2.69 2.88 -6.61
CA PHE A 61 -3.32 2.30 -5.43
C PHE A 61 -3.20 3.15 -4.15
N LYS A 62 -2.33 4.15 -4.12
CA LYS A 62 -2.02 4.92 -2.92
C LYS A 62 -3.21 5.65 -2.32
N ILE A 63 -4.19 6.02 -3.12
CA ILE A 63 -5.45 6.61 -2.66
C ILE A 63 -6.15 5.73 -1.62
N ARG A 64 -6.13 4.41 -1.77
CA ARG A 64 -6.84 3.48 -0.89
C ARG A 64 -6.35 3.58 0.56
N GLY A 65 -5.04 3.45 0.77
CA GLY A 65 -4.46 3.55 2.10
C GLY A 65 -4.51 4.97 2.66
N ALA A 66 -4.25 5.99 1.82
CA ALA A 66 -4.32 7.38 2.24
C ALA A 66 -5.73 7.76 2.69
N TYR A 67 -6.75 7.41 1.90
CA TYR A 67 -8.13 7.71 2.26
C TYR A 67 -8.60 6.93 3.48
N ASN A 68 -8.33 5.62 3.56
CA ASN A 68 -8.71 4.84 4.74
C ASN A 68 -8.10 5.41 6.03
N LYS A 69 -6.83 5.81 6.00
CA LYS A 69 -6.17 6.46 7.13
C LYS A 69 -6.84 7.77 7.50
N ILE A 70 -7.06 8.67 6.55
CA ILE A 70 -7.65 10.00 6.82
C ILE A 70 -9.12 9.86 7.20
N ALA A 71 -9.87 8.93 6.61
CA ALA A 71 -11.26 8.65 6.98
C ALA A 71 -11.41 7.99 8.36
N SER A 72 -10.36 7.43 8.93
CA SER A 72 -10.37 6.89 10.30
C SER A 72 -10.13 7.94 11.38
N LEU A 73 -9.75 9.16 11.01
CA LEU A 73 -9.49 10.25 11.95
C LEU A 73 -10.79 10.88 12.45
N THR A 74 -10.76 11.35 13.70
CA THR A 74 -11.85 12.17 14.26
C THR A 74 -11.86 13.57 13.66
N GLU A 75 -12.98 14.27 13.76
CA GLU A 75 -13.08 15.66 13.28
C GLU A 75 -12.09 16.58 13.99
N GLU A 76 -11.81 16.34 15.27
CA GLU A 76 -10.75 17.05 16.02
C GLU A 76 -9.37 16.84 15.40
N GLN A 77 -9.03 15.58 15.08
CA GLN A 77 -7.75 15.24 14.42
C GLN A 77 -7.65 15.87 13.02
N ILE A 78 -8.76 15.86 12.26
CA ILE A 78 -8.84 16.50 10.92
C ILE A 78 -8.62 18.00 11.02
N ALA A 79 -9.15 18.67 12.05
CA ALA A 79 -8.99 20.10 12.26
C ALA A 79 -7.53 20.53 12.45
N HIS A 80 -6.66 19.65 12.96
CA HIS A 80 -5.21 19.91 13.06
C HIS A 80 -4.50 19.90 11.70
N GLY A 81 -5.13 19.39 10.65
CA GLY A 81 -4.53 19.25 9.32
C GLY A 81 -3.68 18.00 9.18
N ILE A 82 -3.36 17.69 7.93
CA ILE A 82 -2.65 16.48 7.52
C ILE A 82 -1.28 16.86 6.98
N VAL A 83 -0.25 16.10 7.34
CA VAL A 83 1.09 16.28 6.77
C VAL A 83 1.67 14.95 6.30
N THR A 84 2.43 14.98 5.21
CA THR A 84 3.23 13.83 4.75
C THR A 84 4.43 14.29 3.93
N ALA A 85 5.39 13.40 3.73
CA ALA A 85 6.50 13.61 2.81
C ALA A 85 6.39 12.63 1.63
N SER A 86 6.27 13.15 0.41
CA SER A 86 6.31 12.34 -0.81
C SER A 86 6.34 13.23 -2.05
N ALA A 87 7.18 12.91 -3.02
CA ALA A 87 7.22 13.55 -4.34
C ALA A 87 6.53 12.71 -5.43
N GLY A 88 5.58 11.83 -5.07
CA GLY A 88 4.98 10.90 -6.02
C GLY A 88 3.54 10.51 -5.69
N ASN A 89 3.20 9.26 -5.96
CA ASN A 89 1.83 8.74 -5.86
C ASN A 89 1.20 8.91 -4.47
N HIS A 90 1.99 8.82 -3.40
CA HIS A 90 1.47 9.01 -2.05
C HIS A 90 1.07 10.47 -1.79
N ALA A 91 1.85 11.43 -2.29
CA ALA A 91 1.50 12.85 -2.22
C ALA A 91 0.12 13.13 -2.81
N GLN A 92 -0.11 12.66 -4.03
CA GLN A 92 -1.40 12.82 -4.72
C GLN A 92 -2.53 12.08 -4.00
N GLY A 93 -2.26 10.87 -3.49
CA GLY A 93 -3.24 10.10 -2.73
C GLY A 93 -3.67 10.80 -1.45
N VAL A 94 -2.72 11.37 -0.68
CA VAL A 94 -3.02 12.14 0.54
C VAL A 94 -3.73 13.44 0.22
N ALA A 95 -3.27 14.19 -0.78
CA ALA A 95 -3.89 15.45 -1.19
C ALA A 95 -5.36 15.25 -1.60
N TYR A 96 -5.62 14.25 -2.44
CA TYR A 96 -6.98 13.88 -2.84
C TYR A 96 -7.83 13.47 -1.63
N ALA A 97 -7.32 12.56 -0.79
CA ALA A 97 -8.04 12.05 0.36
C ALA A 97 -8.37 13.14 1.38
N ALA A 98 -7.44 14.06 1.63
CA ALA A 98 -7.66 15.21 2.51
C ALA A 98 -8.76 16.13 1.97
N ARG A 99 -8.73 16.44 0.65
CA ARG A 99 -9.79 17.22 0.00
C ARG A 99 -11.17 16.60 0.18
N GLU A 100 -11.30 15.29 -0.09
CA GLU A 100 -12.59 14.59 0.04
C GLU A 100 -13.11 14.56 1.49
N ARG A 101 -12.23 14.69 2.47
CA ARG A 101 -12.56 14.78 3.90
C ARG A 101 -12.64 16.21 4.45
N GLY A 102 -12.44 17.22 3.58
CA GLY A 102 -12.45 18.63 4.00
C GLY A 102 -11.26 19.02 4.89
N ALA A 103 -10.19 18.22 4.89
CA ALA A 103 -8.98 18.48 5.66
C ALA A 103 -7.97 19.32 4.87
N LYS A 104 -7.23 20.19 5.55
CA LYS A 104 -6.03 20.81 4.97
C LYS A 104 -4.90 19.79 4.91
N ALA A 105 -4.13 19.77 3.82
CA ALA A 105 -2.98 18.89 3.67
C ALA A 105 -1.75 19.67 3.28
N THR A 106 -0.63 19.41 3.97
CA THR A 106 0.69 19.93 3.67
C THR A 106 1.58 18.78 3.22
N ILE A 107 2.14 18.89 2.01
CA ILE A 107 2.97 17.85 1.41
C ILE A 107 4.41 18.36 1.28
N CYS A 108 5.32 17.77 2.05
CA CYS A 108 6.75 18.09 1.96
C CYS A 108 7.41 17.30 0.83
N MET A 109 8.17 18.00 -0.01
CA MET A 109 8.88 17.43 -1.16
C MET A 109 10.30 18.00 -1.24
N PRO A 110 11.28 17.23 -1.76
CA PRO A 110 12.61 17.78 -2.06
C PRO A 110 12.53 18.95 -3.04
N GLN A 111 13.45 19.92 -2.92
CA GLN A 111 13.52 21.10 -3.81
C GLN A 111 13.71 20.71 -5.28
N ILE A 112 14.41 19.60 -5.53
CA ILE A 112 14.65 19.06 -6.89
C ILE A 112 13.41 18.38 -7.51
N THR A 113 12.27 18.36 -6.81
CA THR A 113 11.06 17.70 -7.33
C THR A 113 10.59 18.39 -8.63
N PRO A 114 10.37 17.63 -9.72
CA PRO A 114 9.91 18.19 -10.97
C PRO A 114 8.61 18.98 -10.82
N PRO A 115 8.49 20.19 -11.43
CA PRO A 115 7.30 21.04 -11.34
C PRO A 115 5.99 20.32 -11.64
N LEU A 116 5.97 19.45 -12.64
CA LEU A 116 4.80 18.66 -13.00
C LEU A 116 4.23 17.84 -11.80
N LYS A 117 5.09 17.30 -10.94
CA LYS A 117 4.64 16.54 -9.75
C LYS A 117 4.12 17.46 -8.65
N VAL A 118 4.74 18.62 -8.48
CA VAL A 118 4.28 19.67 -7.56
C VAL A 118 2.89 20.13 -7.98
N ASP A 119 2.72 20.50 -9.24
CA ASP A 119 1.46 21.01 -9.79
C ASP A 119 0.35 19.95 -9.73
N ALA A 120 0.66 18.69 -10.05
CA ALA A 120 -0.27 17.60 -9.93
C ALA A 120 -0.78 17.39 -8.48
N THR A 121 0.07 17.64 -7.48
CA THR A 121 -0.32 17.55 -6.08
C THR A 121 -1.14 18.75 -5.64
N LYS A 122 -0.74 19.96 -6.05
CA LYS A 122 -1.51 21.21 -5.80
C LYS A 122 -2.89 21.20 -6.46
N ALA A 123 -3.03 20.54 -7.60
CA ALA A 123 -4.32 20.40 -8.29
C ALA A 123 -5.35 19.64 -7.48
N TYR A 124 -4.93 18.83 -6.49
CA TYR A 124 -5.81 18.18 -5.52
C TYR A 124 -6.08 19.05 -4.27
N GLY A 125 -5.59 20.30 -4.24
CA GLY A 125 -5.89 21.26 -3.17
C GLY A 125 -4.93 21.22 -1.97
N ALA A 126 -3.80 20.51 -2.07
CA ALA A 126 -2.81 20.49 -0.99
C ALA A 126 -1.80 21.64 -1.11
N ASP A 127 -1.35 22.11 0.04
CA ASP A 127 -0.17 22.97 0.15
C ASP A 127 1.10 22.14 -0.06
N VAL A 128 2.02 22.60 -0.90
CA VAL A 128 3.29 21.93 -1.14
C VAL A 128 4.44 22.77 -0.58
N VAL A 129 5.19 22.18 0.32
CA VAL A 129 6.41 22.73 0.93
C VAL A 129 7.61 22.05 0.28
N LEU A 130 8.42 22.82 -0.45
CA LEU A 130 9.69 22.34 -1.00
C LEU A 130 10.79 22.54 0.06
N TYR A 131 11.35 21.44 0.54
CA TYR A 131 12.33 21.47 1.63
C TYR A 131 13.39 20.37 1.47
N GLY A 132 14.66 20.76 1.62
CA GLY A 132 15.81 19.86 1.50
C GLY A 132 16.09 19.39 0.07
N ASP A 133 17.21 18.73 -0.11
CA ASP A 133 17.66 18.22 -1.40
C ASP A 133 17.26 16.77 -1.63
N VAL A 134 17.09 16.01 -0.54
CA VAL A 134 16.76 14.58 -0.56
C VAL A 134 15.46 14.29 0.19
N PHE A 135 14.91 13.11 -0.07
CA PHE A 135 13.64 12.67 0.54
C PHE A 135 13.70 12.67 2.08
N ASP A 136 14.82 12.23 2.67
CA ASP A 136 14.94 12.09 4.12
C ASP A 136 14.85 13.46 4.85
N GLU A 137 15.36 14.51 4.23
CA GLU A 137 15.24 15.89 4.76
C GLU A 137 13.79 16.37 4.71
N SER A 138 13.10 16.15 3.59
CA SER A 138 11.67 16.50 3.48
C SER A 138 10.83 15.68 4.47
N ALA A 139 11.18 14.42 4.71
CA ALA A 139 10.48 13.55 5.67
C ALA A 139 10.72 14.02 7.12
N ALA A 140 11.94 14.42 7.45
CA ALA A 140 12.25 14.99 8.77
C ALA A 140 11.47 16.30 9.00
N HIS A 141 11.40 17.17 7.99
CA HIS A 141 10.63 18.40 8.07
C HIS A 141 9.12 18.16 8.24
N ALA A 142 8.57 17.19 7.52
CA ALA A 142 7.17 16.79 7.69
C ALA A 142 6.87 16.26 9.10
N ALA A 143 7.80 15.48 9.69
CA ALA A 143 7.69 15.04 11.07
C ALA A 143 7.79 16.21 12.07
N GLU A 144 8.67 17.18 11.81
CA GLU A 144 8.79 18.40 12.61
C GLU A 144 7.49 19.24 12.59
N LEU A 145 6.84 19.39 11.44
CA LEU A 145 5.53 20.06 11.33
C LEU A 145 4.45 19.30 12.12
N ALA A 146 4.45 17.94 12.03
CA ALA A 146 3.53 17.14 12.84
C ALA A 146 3.70 17.41 14.33
N ASP A 147 4.93 17.43 14.82
CA ASP A 147 5.23 17.62 16.25
C ASP A 147 4.94 19.05 16.73
N LYS A 148 5.34 20.07 15.95
CA LYS A 148 5.22 21.48 16.36
C LYS A 148 3.83 22.05 16.18
N GLU A 149 3.15 21.68 15.12
CA GLU A 149 1.83 22.23 14.76
C GLU A 149 0.68 21.26 15.09
N GLY A 150 1.01 20.08 15.63
CA GLY A 150 0.03 19.06 15.99
C GLY A 150 -0.64 18.40 14.78
N MET A 151 -0.07 18.55 13.56
CA MET A 151 -0.62 17.96 12.35
C MET A 151 -0.55 16.43 12.36
N ILE A 152 -1.49 15.78 11.72
CA ILE A 152 -1.50 14.32 11.63
C ILE A 152 -0.60 13.85 10.50
N TYR A 153 0.48 13.15 10.84
CA TYR A 153 1.36 12.55 9.85
C TYR A 153 0.73 11.31 9.23
N VAL A 154 0.64 11.28 7.90
CA VAL A 154 0.13 10.12 7.14
C VAL A 154 1.29 9.43 6.43
N PRO A 155 1.78 8.29 6.96
CA PRO A 155 2.91 7.58 6.38
C PRO A 155 2.58 6.88 5.07
N PRO A 156 3.57 6.70 4.17
CA PRO A 156 3.32 6.14 2.82
C PRO A 156 3.04 4.63 2.81
N PHE A 157 3.31 3.89 3.88
CA PHE A 157 3.15 2.43 3.94
C PHE A 157 3.17 1.82 5.35
N ASP A 158 3.88 2.39 6.32
CA ASP A 158 4.09 1.78 7.65
C ASP A 158 3.05 2.29 8.67
N ASP A 159 1.78 1.99 8.41
CA ASP A 159 0.64 2.32 9.25
C ASP A 159 -0.45 1.28 9.03
N TYR A 160 -1.09 0.82 10.10
CA TYR A 160 -2.08 -0.25 10.01
C TYR A 160 -3.31 0.14 9.18
N GLU A 161 -3.82 1.37 9.32
CA GLU A 161 -4.96 1.84 8.54
C GLU A 161 -4.59 1.99 7.04
N VAL A 162 -3.36 2.44 6.76
CA VAL A 162 -2.83 2.46 5.39
C VAL A 162 -2.75 1.04 4.83
N ILE A 163 -2.26 0.08 5.59
CA ILE A 163 -2.17 -1.33 5.20
C ILE A 163 -3.57 -1.91 4.93
N CYS A 164 -4.55 -1.67 5.80
CA CYS A 164 -5.93 -2.12 5.60
C CYS A 164 -6.56 -1.51 4.35
N GLY A 165 -6.33 -0.21 4.09
CA GLY A 165 -6.77 0.43 2.86
C GLY A 165 -6.21 -0.23 1.59
N GLN A 166 -4.91 -0.58 1.57
CA GLN A 166 -4.30 -1.35 0.48
C GLN A 166 -4.86 -2.78 0.40
N GLY A 167 -5.26 -3.35 1.54
CA GLY A 167 -5.86 -4.67 1.65
C GLY A 167 -7.19 -4.81 0.90
N THR A 168 -7.89 -3.70 0.66
CA THR A 168 -9.13 -3.71 -0.14
C THR A 168 -8.93 -4.23 -1.55
N ILE A 169 -7.71 -4.10 -2.11
CA ILE A 169 -7.33 -4.73 -3.39
C ILE A 169 -7.44 -6.26 -3.29
N GLY A 170 -6.98 -6.83 -2.16
CA GLY A 170 -7.09 -8.26 -1.92
C GLY A 170 -8.54 -8.73 -1.80
N LEU A 171 -9.43 -7.94 -1.19
CA LEU A 171 -10.86 -8.23 -1.12
C LEU A 171 -11.48 -8.24 -2.52
N GLU A 172 -11.22 -7.21 -3.33
CA GLU A 172 -11.69 -7.13 -4.71
C GLU A 172 -11.18 -8.30 -5.57
N ILE A 173 -9.90 -8.71 -5.41
CA ILE A 173 -9.36 -9.88 -6.12
C ILE A 173 -10.13 -11.15 -5.75
N LEU A 174 -10.45 -11.36 -4.48
CA LEU A 174 -11.21 -12.55 -4.03
C LEU A 174 -12.66 -12.53 -4.49
N GLU A 175 -13.25 -11.35 -4.64
CA GLU A 175 -14.61 -11.15 -5.18
C GLU A 175 -14.64 -11.40 -6.68
N ASP A 176 -13.73 -10.75 -7.45
CA ASP A 176 -13.71 -10.82 -8.91
C ASP A 176 -13.22 -12.18 -9.44
N VAL A 177 -12.31 -12.86 -8.70
CA VAL A 177 -11.68 -14.12 -9.09
C VAL A 177 -11.79 -15.15 -7.94
N PRO A 178 -12.98 -15.72 -7.71
CA PRO A 178 -13.19 -16.64 -6.58
C PRO A 178 -12.31 -17.89 -6.59
N ASN A 179 -11.77 -18.28 -7.72
CA ASN A 179 -10.89 -19.45 -7.90
C ASN A 179 -9.40 -19.09 -8.03
N VAL A 180 -9.00 -17.86 -7.65
CA VAL A 180 -7.60 -17.45 -7.66
C VAL A 180 -6.74 -18.38 -6.79
N THR A 181 -5.59 -18.80 -7.31
CA THR A 181 -4.64 -19.67 -6.61
C THR A 181 -3.39 -18.94 -6.16
N ASP A 182 -2.99 -17.92 -6.91
CA ASP A 182 -1.76 -17.19 -6.73
C ASP A 182 -1.97 -15.70 -6.93
N VAL A 183 -1.42 -14.87 -6.04
CA VAL A 183 -1.42 -13.42 -6.17
C VAL A 183 0.02 -12.92 -6.10
N VAL A 184 0.46 -12.21 -7.14
CA VAL A 184 1.81 -11.64 -7.22
C VAL A 184 1.74 -10.13 -7.05
N VAL A 185 2.44 -9.61 -6.04
CA VAL A 185 2.38 -8.19 -5.65
C VAL A 185 3.77 -7.56 -5.74
N PRO A 186 3.92 -6.37 -6.36
CA PRO A 186 5.18 -5.65 -6.31
C PRO A 186 5.46 -5.16 -4.89
N LEU A 187 6.72 -5.24 -4.45
CA LEU A 187 7.15 -4.81 -3.13
C LEU A 187 8.12 -3.63 -3.22
N GLY A 188 7.71 -2.52 -2.60
CA GLY A 188 8.53 -1.36 -2.29
C GLY A 188 8.62 -1.20 -0.77
N GLY A 189 7.97 -0.20 -0.20
CA GLY A 189 7.91 0.03 1.26
C GLY A 189 7.06 -0.98 2.05
N GLY A 190 6.43 -1.94 1.41
CA GLY A 190 5.76 -3.07 2.07
C GLY A 190 4.24 -2.94 2.22
N GLY A 191 3.68 -1.74 2.35
CA GLY A 191 2.27 -1.54 2.68
C GLY A 191 1.27 -2.22 1.72
N LEU A 192 1.54 -2.20 0.40
CA LEU A 192 0.71 -2.91 -0.57
C LEU A 192 0.76 -4.43 -0.37
N GLY A 193 1.99 -4.98 -0.30
CA GLY A 193 2.18 -6.41 -0.12
C GLY A 193 1.59 -6.92 1.20
N ALA A 194 1.77 -6.16 2.28
CA ALA A 194 1.20 -6.46 3.59
C ALA A 194 -0.33 -6.42 3.56
N GLY A 195 -0.93 -5.39 2.98
CA GLY A 195 -2.39 -5.24 2.91
C GLY A 195 -3.05 -6.34 2.07
N VAL A 196 -2.54 -6.59 0.86
CA VAL A 196 -3.06 -7.67 0.01
C VAL A 196 -2.89 -9.03 0.68
N ALA A 197 -1.72 -9.30 1.28
CA ALA A 197 -1.50 -10.54 1.99
C ALA A 197 -2.42 -10.68 3.21
N LEU A 198 -2.63 -9.61 3.97
CA LEU A 198 -3.54 -9.59 5.10
C LEU A 198 -4.95 -9.98 4.66
N ALA A 199 -5.48 -9.36 3.61
CA ALA A 199 -6.81 -9.67 3.09
C ALA A 199 -6.91 -11.11 2.59
N ILE A 200 -5.99 -11.52 1.71
CA ILE A 200 -6.00 -12.87 1.14
C ILE A 200 -5.91 -13.92 2.26
N LYS A 201 -4.98 -13.78 3.21
CA LYS A 201 -4.77 -14.77 4.28
C LYS A 201 -5.87 -14.79 5.34
N THR A 202 -6.60 -13.69 5.48
CA THR A 202 -7.77 -13.63 6.37
C THR A 202 -8.97 -14.39 5.79
N PHE A 203 -9.23 -14.28 4.49
CA PHE A 203 -10.44 -14.82 3.89
C PHE A 203 -10.24 -16.10 3.07
N LYS A 204 -9.04 -16.30 2.48
CA LYS A 204 -8.65 -17.48 1.70
C LYS A 204 -7.20 -17.85 1.97
N PRO A 205 -6.88 -18.45 3.14
CA PRO A 205 -5.51 -18.72 3.57
C PRO A 205 -4.74 -19.69 2.64
N GLU A 206 -5.43 -20.50 1.85
CA GLU A 206 -4.85 -21.41 0.87
C GLU A 206 -4.24 -20.71 -0.34
N VAL A 207 -4.72 -19.53 -0.71
CA VAL A 207 -4.19 -18.76 -1.85
C VAL A 207 -2.77 -18.31 -1.57
N ARG A 208 -1.86 -18.55 -2.50
CA ARG A 208 -0.45 -18.12 -2.37
C ARG A 208 -0.31 -16.63 -2.65
N VAL A 209 0.41 -15.92 -1.79
CA VAL A 209 0.77 -14.52 -2.02
C VAL A 209 2.29 -14.43 -2.14
N SER A 210 2.75 -13.97 -3.30
CA SER A 210 4.15 -13.78 -3.61
C SER A 210 4.46 -12.30 -3.81
N VAL A 211 5.57 -11.83 -3.25
CA VAL A 211 6.01 -10.45 -3.42
C VAL A 211 7.27 -10.38 -4.26
N ARG A 212 7.34 -9.39 -5.16
CA ARG A 212 8.48 -9.19 -6.05
C ARG A 212 9.18 -7.86 -5.76
N PHE A 213 10.46 -7.94 -5.40
CA PHE A 213 11.34 -6.78 -5.29
C PHE A 213 11.91 -6.39 -6.66
N ARG A 214 11.95 -5.08 -6.95
CA ARG A 214 12.82 -4.55 -7.99
C ARG A 214 14.24 -4.44 -7.42
N ARG A 215 15.14 -5.34 -7.81
CA ARG A 215 16.56 -5.13 -7.53
C ARG A 215 17.03 -3.86 -8.25
N ALA A 216 17.71 -2.97 -7.53
CA ALA A 216 18.38 -1.82 -8.15
C ALA A 216 19.31 -2.33 -9.27
N HIS A 217 19.18 -1.75 -10.45
CA HIS A 217 19.98 -2.11 -11.62
C HIS A 217 21.44 -1.74 -11.34
N ARG A 218 22.32 -2.74 -11.15
CA ARG A 218 23.77 -2.52 -11.25
C ARG A 218 24.11 -2.54 -12.73
N PRO A 219 24.71 -1.46 -13.29
CA PRO A 219 25.15 -1.45 -14.68
C PRO A 219 26.10 -2.64 -14.94
N GLY A 220 25.87 -3.41 -15.99
CA GLY A 220 26.79 -4.45 -16.47
C GLY A 220 26.39 -5.91 -16.25
N ARG A 221 25.20 -6.24 -15.75
CA ARG A 221 24.73 -7.64 -15.70
C ARG A 221 23.35 -7.81 -16.35
N THR A 222 23.34 -8.41 -17.53
CA THR A 222 22.16 -8.81 -18.33
C THR A 222 21.46 -10.07 -17.80
N ARG A 223 21.50 -10.36 -16.52
CA ARG A 223 20.82 -11.52 -15.95
C ARG A 223 19.52 -11.06 -15.29
N TRP A 224 18.38 -11.56 -15.75
CA TRP A 224 17.07 -11.36 -15.12
C TRP A 224 17.16 -11.63 -13.61
N PRO A 225 16.68 -10.72 -12.74
CA PRO A 225 16.78 -10.93 -11.31
C PRO A 225 15.99 -12.18 -10.91
N ARG A 226 16.63 -13.05 -10.12
CA ARG A 226 15.93 -14.17 -9.50
C ARG A 226 14.71 -13.64 -8.73
N VAL A 227 13.55 -14.20 -9.01
CA VAL A 227 12.34 -13.96 -8.23
C VAL A 227 12.60 -14.48 -6.83
N VAL A 228 12.65 -13.59 -5.85
CA VAL A 228 12.63 -14.00 -4.45
C VAL A 228 11.17 -14.16 -4.07
N CYS A 229 10.67 -15.39 -4.14
CA CYS A 229 9.39 -15.75 -3.54
C CYS A 229 9.57 -15.74 -2.02
N LEU A 230 9.20 -14.64 -1.36
CA LEU A 230 8.98 -14.68 0.07
C LEU A 230 7.59 -15.31 0.28
N ARG A 231 7.57 -16.54 0.77
CA ARG A 231 6.35 -17.15 1.28
C ARG A 231 6.00 -16.39 2.55
N LEU A 232 5.04 -15.46 2.45
CA LEU A 232 4.47 -14.80 3.61
C LEU A 232 3.63 -15.85 4.35
N THR A 233 4.29 -16.64 5.20
CA THR A 233 3.63 -17.36 6.26
C THR A 233 3.30 -16.34 7.34
N MET A 234 2.08 -15.83 7.34
CA MET A 234 1.59 -15.17 8.55
C MET A 234 1.65 -16.19 9.67
N TRP A 235 2.37 -15.84 10.71
CA TRP A 235 2.42 -16.59 11.95
C TRP A 235 1.08 -16.40 12.68
N LEU A 236 0.07 -17.15 12.26
CA LEU A 236 -1.05 -17.47 13.14
C LEU A 236 -0.51 -18.49 14.13
N PRO A 237 -0.73 -18.33 15.44
CA PRO A 237 -0.37 -19.37 16.39
C PRO A 237 -1.03 -20.66 15.92
N PRO A 238 -0.30 -21.78 15.79
CA PRO A 238 -0.88 -23.03 15.33
C PRO A 238 -1.98 -23.46 16.30
N PRO A 239 -3.09 -24.01 15.82
CA PRO A 239 -3.80 -24.95 16.65
C PRO A 239 -2.79 -26.03 17.02
N LYS A 240 -2.67 -26.32 18.33
CA LYS A 240 -1.72 -27.30 18.86
C LYS A 240 -1.79 -28.58 18.03
N VAL A 241 -0.82 -28.81 17.13
CA VAL A 241 -0.33 -30.16 16.72
C VAL A 241 0.76 -30.01 15.62
N LEU A 242 1.93 -30.61 15.95
CA LEU A 242 3.01 -31.17 15.11
C LEU A 242 3.94 -30.27 14.31
N ARG A 243 5.18 -30.22 14.83
CA ARG A 243 6.41 -29.83 14.12
C ARG A 243 6.70 -30.77 12.95
N SER A 244 6.98 -30.22 11.76
CA SER A 244 7.91 -30.81 10.82
C SER A 244 8.74 -29.71 10.17
N SER A 245 10.03 -29.76 10.47
CA SER A 245 11.07 -28.91 9.93
C SER A 245 11.52 -29.49 8.59
N THR A 246 11.21 -28.84 7.47
CA THR A 246 11.97 -28.93 6.22
C THR A 246 11.76 -27.69 5.37
N PRO A 247 12.81 -27.03 4.90
CA PRO A 247 12.68 -25.90 3.97
C PRO A 247 12.25 -26.44 2.60
N ALA A 248 11.10 -25.97 2.11
CA ALA A 248 10.65 -26.29 0.77
C ALA A 248 11.47 -25.51 -0.27
N THR A 249 12.23 -26.23 -1.08
CA THR A 249 12.85 -25.73 -2.30
C THR A 249 11.77 -25.42 -3.33
N CYS A 250 11.80 -24.19 -3.86
CA CYS A 250 10.96 -23.78 -4.97
C CYS A 250 11.40 -24.52 -6.24
N PRO A 251 10.50 -25.19 -7.00
CA PRO A 251 10.90 -25.76 -8.28
C PRO A 251 11.28 -24.65 -9.25
N SER A 252 12.38 -24.86 -9.96
CA SER A 252 12.89 -23.99 -11.02
C SER A 252 11.93 -24.02 -12.22
N LEU A 253 11.44 -22.84 -12.61
CA LEU A 253 10.99 -22.53 -13.96
C LEU A 253 12.14 -21.96 -14.77
#